data_0ca996aaefd33e50dc96794ad8a92144
#
_entry.id   0ca996aaefd33e50dc96794ad8a92144
#
_cell.length_a   1.000
_cell.length_b   1.000
_cell.length_c   1.000
_cell.angle_alpha   90.00
_cell.angle_beta   90.00
_cell.angle_gamma   90.00
#
_symmetry.space_group_name_H-M   'P 1'
#
loop_
_entity.id
_entity.type
_entity.pdbx_description
1 polymer ?
#
loop_
_entity_poly.entity_id
_entity_poly.type
_entity_poly.pdbx_seq_one_letter_code
_entity_poly.pdbx_strand_id
1 'polypeptide(L)'
;MKTRLSAKYFRTAAAILFLAAGFCQAAQAEDTIYDVINREDTKAFSDMVMLGYDIDEQDIDGYTPLMIAAAAGKTGFVGYLIDNGAKVDKRYYQGGTAMHRAALGGYTDVISSLIDAGANVNMPDLDGMTPLMIAAKNGHRFTVELVRRGADVNFRNVKGETALDIANKYRYKEIARFLQNEGGRSKSPDSGKEASDGGNQGLGLDIDDWNDTEFDWGL
;
A
#
# COMPACT_ATOMS: atom_id res chain seq x y z
N MET A 1 -10.53 33.53 -8.05
CA MET A 1 -11.61 32.61 -7.70
C MET A 1 -11.53 31.43 -8.68
N LYS A 2 -10.85 30.32 -8.31
CA LYS A 2 -10.82 29.10 -9.11
C LYS A 2 -11.99 28.25 -8.64
N THR A 3 -13.05 28.20 -9.45
CA THR A 3 -14.19 27.32 -9.23
C THR A 3 -13.74 25.87 -9.37
N ARG A 4 -13.77 25.12 -8.26
CA ARG A 4 -13.59 23.67 -8.25
C ARG A 4 -14.79 23.07 -9.01
N LEU A 5 -14.57 22.65 -10.26
CA LEU A 5 -15.47 21.77 -10.98
C LEU A 5 -15.33 20.39 -10.33
N SER A 6 -16.36 19.97 -9.59
CA SER A 6 -16.40 18.63 -8.99
C SER A 6 -16.46 17.57 -10.09
N ALA A 7 -15.95 16.37 -9.82
CA ALA A 7 -15.95 15.19 -10.72
C ALA A 7 -17.32 14.90 -11.39
N LYS A 8 -18.40 15.43 -10.85
CA LYS A 8 -19.76 15.35 -11.37
C LYS A 8 -19.95 16.12 -12.70
N TYR A 9 -19.14 17.15 -12.96
CA TYR A 9 -19.21 17.98 -14.20
C TYR A 9 -18.25 17.47 -15.28
N PHE A 10 -17.28 16.63 -14.92
CA PHE A 10 -16.37 16.03 -15.91
C PHE A 10 -17.10 15.05 -16.85
N ARG A 11 -18.18 14.43 -16.37
CA ARG A 11 -19.05 13.52 -17.17
C ARG A 11 -19.70 14.19 -18.39
N THR A 12 -19.95 15.50 -18.36
CA THR A 12 -20.65 16.23 -19.43
C THR A 12 -19.73 17.05 -20.32
N ALA A 13 -18.62 17.57 -19.80
CA ALA A 13 -17.73 18.45 -20.57
C ALA A 13 -16.78 17.65 -21.50
N ALA A 14 -16.27 16.48 -21.04
CA ALA A 14 -15.43 15.62 -21.86
C ALA A 14 -16.20 15.04 -23.05
N ALA A 15 -17.45 14.60 -22.84
CA ALA A 15 -18.31 14.08 -23.89
C ALA A 15 -18.61 15.15 -24.98
N ILE A 16 -18.73 16.42 -24.63
CA ILE A 16 -19.02 17.51 -25.57
C ILE A 16 -17.78 17.88 -26.40
N LEU A 17 -16.58 17.83 -25.82
CA LEU A 17 -15.33 18.13 -26.55
C LEU A 17 -14.90 16.99 -27.49
N PHE A 18 -15.18 15.73 -27.15
CA PHE A 18 -14.89 14.57 -28.00
C PHE A 18 -15.79 14.52 -29.25
N LEU A 19 -17.02 15.05 -29.18
CA LEU A 19 -17.93 15.16 -30.32
C LEU A 19 -17.49 16.21 -31.34
N ALA A 20 -16.72 17.24 -30.92
CA ALA A 20 -16.28 18.31 -31.80
C ALA A 20 -15.00 17.98 -32.63
N ALA A 21 -14.22 16.97 -32.22
CA ALA A 21 -12.93 16.64 -32.80
C ALA A 21 -12.95 15.46 -33.81
N GLY A 22 -14.15 14.92 -34.17
CA GLY A 22 -14.24 13.90 -35.25
C GLY A 22 -13.61 12.54 -34.94
N PHE A 23 -13.27 12.25 -33.69
CA PHE A 23 -12.81 10.92 -33.24
C PHE A 23 -13.98 10.04 -32.85
N CYS A 24 -14.78 9.65 -33.86
CA CYS A 24 -15.87 8.69 -33.69
C CYS A 24 -15.33 7.26 -33.87
N GLN A 25 -14.62 6.74 -32.84
CA GLN A 25 -14.45 5.28 -32.71
C GLN A 25 -13.93 4.92 -31.31
N ALA A 26 -14.74 5.09 -30.29
CA ALA A 26 -14.72 4.38 -29.01
C ALA A 26 -15.62 5.05 -27.94
N ALA A 27 -16.76 5.61 -28.35
CA ALA A 27 -17.78 6.02 -27.38
C ALA A 27 -18.59 4.79 -26.98
N GLN A 28 -17.96 3.82 -26.32
CA GLN A 28 -18.65 2.73 -25.62
C GLN A 28 -18.15 2.73 -24.19
N ALA A 29 -19.05 3.14 -23.28
CA ALA A 29 -18.85 3.30 -21.85
C ALA A 29 -17.84 4.41 -21.50
N GLU A 30 -18.27 5.40 -20.73
CA GLU A 30 -17.39 6.42 -20.12
C GLU A 30 -16.41 5.67 -19.23
N ASP A 31 -15.17 5.51 -19.70
CA ASP A 31 -14.11 4.87 -18.92
C ASP A 31 -13.94 5.61 -17.59
N THR A 32 -14.13 4.91 -16.51
CA THR A 32 -13.82 5.45 -15.20
C THR A 32 -12.32 5.40 -14.96
N ILE A 33 -11.83 6.19 -14.01
CA ILE A 33 -10.42 6.13 -13.60
C ILE A 33 -10.02 4.70 -13.19
N TYR A 34 -10.93 3.92 -12.63
CA TYR A 34 -10.73 2.52 -12.27
C TYR A 34 -10.50 1.63 -13.50
N ASP A 35 -11.25 1.87 -14.60
CA ASP A 35 -11.10 1.10 -15.83
C ASP A 35 -9.77 1.38 -16.50
N VAL A 36 -9.35 2.65 -16.52
CA VAL A 36 -8.05 3.10 -17.07
C VAL A 36 -6.90 2.47 -16.27
N ILE A 37 -6.97 2.49 -14.95
CA ILE A 37 -5.95 1.90 -14.08
C ILE A 37 -5.90 0.38 -14.22
N ASN A 38 -7.06 -0.29 -14.23
CA ASN A 38 -7.11 -1.75 -14.34
C ASN A 38 -6.54 -2.27 -15.67
N ARG A 39 -6.70 -1.50 -16.76
CA ARG A 39 -6.13 -1.81 -18.07
C ARG A 39 -4.68 -1.33 -18.22
N GLU A 40 -4.18 -0.59 -17.24
CA GLU A 40 -2.87 0.08 -17.27
C GLU A 40 -2.70 0.99 -18.52
N ASP A 41 -3.79 1.63 -18.93
CA ASP A 41 -3.80 2.52 -20.08
C ASP A 41 -3.22 3.89 -19.73
N THR A 42 -1.90 3.96 -19.74
CA THR A 42 -1.15 5.20 -19.43
C THR A 42 -1.45 6.32 -20.41
N LYS A 43 -1.81 5.97 -21.66
CA LYS A 43 -2.17 6.98 -22.67
C LYS A 43 -3.51 7.63 -22.34
N ALA A 44 -4.54 6.82 -22.07
CA ALA A 44 -5.84 7.35 -21.68
C ALA A 44 -5.74 8.20 -20.41
N PHE A 45 -4.92 7.76 -19.42
CA PHE A 45 -4.67 8.56 -18.21
C PHE A 45 -3.95 9.88 -18.53
N SER A 46 -2.92 9.86 -19.38
CA SER A 46 -2.24 11.08 -19.82
C SER A 46 -3.20 12.07 -20.49
N ASP A 47 -4.09 11.57 -21.35
CA ASP A 47 -5.11 12.40 -22.00
C ASP A 47 -6.08 13.02 -20.98
N MET A 48 -6.47 12.26 -19.93
CA MET A 48 -7.27 12.78 -18.82
C MET A 48 -6.55 13.92 -18.08
N VAL A 49 -5.25 13.74 -17.78
CA VAL A 49 -4.44 14.78 -17.11
C VAL A 49 -4.30 16.02 -18.00
N MET A 50 -4.11 15.87 -19.31
CA MET A 50 -4.08 16.99 -20.27
C MET A 50 -5.42 17.75 -20.31
N LEU A 51 -6.53 17.06 -20.09
CA LEU A 51 -7.87 17.64 -19.98
C LEU A 51 -8.15 18.28 -18.63
N GLY A 52 -7.18 18.29 -17.71
CA GLY A 52 -7.27 18.95 -16.40
C GLY A 52 -7.61 18.03 -15.22
N TYR A 53 -7.53 16.71 -15.40
CA TYR A 53 -7.59 15.78 -14.27
C TYR A 53 -6.35 15.94 -13.41
N ASP A 54 -6.54 16.11 -12.09
CA ASP A 54 -5.42 16.18 -11.14
C ASP A 54 -4.92 14.76 -10.85
N ILE A 55 -3.62 14.50 -11.09
CA ILE A 55 -2.99 13.20 -10.82
C ILE A 55 -3.17 12.74 -9.38
N ASP A 56 -3.39 13.69 -8.47
CA ASP A 56 -3.64 13.44 -7.05
C ASP A 56 -5.11 13.63 -6.67
N GLU A 57 -6.05 13.73 -7.63
CA GLU A 57 -7.45 13.90 -7.32
C GLU A 57 -7.97 12.74 -6.48
N GLN A 58 -8.74 13.06 -5.44
CA GLN A 58 -9.31 12.06 -4.55
C GLN A 58 -10.77 11.80 -4.93
N ASP A 59 -11.12 10.52 -5.01
CA ASP A 59 -12.51 10.08 -5.18
C ASP A 59 -13.36 10.34 -3.92
N ILE A 60 -14.59 9.84 -3.93
CA ILE A 60 -15.54 10.02 -2.81
C ILE A 60 -15.09 9.37 -1.50
N ASP A 61 -14.20 8.39 -1.55
CA ASP A 61 -13.61 7.70 -0.39
C ASP A 61 -12.24 8.26 -0.01
N GLY A 62 -11.77 9.26 -0.76
CA GLY A 62 -10.48 9.91 -0.58
C GLY A 62 -9.31 9.18 -1.23
N TYR A 63 -9.55 8.18 -2.11
CA TYR A 63 -8.48 7.49 -2.81
C TYR A 63 -7.96 8.26 -4.00
N THR A 64 -6.64 8.32 -4.13
CA THR A 64 -5.97 8.83 -5.33
C THR A 64 -5.78 7.74 -6.38
N PRO A 65 -5.51 8.07 -7.65
CA PRO A 65 -5.13 7.09 -8.68
C PRO A 65 -3.99 6.17 -8.22
N LEU A 66 -2.99 6.71 -7.52
CA LEU A 66 -1.88 5.93 -6.97
C LEU A 66 -2.35 4.89 -5.94
N MET A 67 -3.28 5.24 -5.06
CA MET A 67 -3.86 4.30 -4.08
C MET A 67 -4.68 3.21 -4.75
N ILE A 68 -5.42 3.55 -5.81
CA ILE A 68 -6.22 2.59 -6.59
C ILE A 68 -5.30 1.61 -7.32
N ALA A 69 -4.25 2.12 -8.01
CA ALA A 69 -3.26 1.29 -8.69
C ALA A 69 -2.51 0.38 -7.71
N ALA A 70 -2.14 0.89 -6.52
CA ALA A 70 -1.50 0.13 -5.46
C ALA A 70 -2.40 -0.97 -4.90
N ALA A 71 -3.70 -0.69 -4.71
CA ALA A 71 -4.68 -1.67 -4.25
C ALA A 71 -4.96 -2.78 -5.28
N ALA A 72 -4.78 -2.49 -6.57
CA ALA A 72 -4.94 -3.42 -7.67
C ALA A 72 -3.63 -4.16 -8.05
N GLY A 73 -2.50 -3.86 -7.38
CA GLY A 73 -1.20 -4.48 -7.66
C GLY A 73 -0.61 -4.10 -9.02
N LYS A 74 -1.01 -2.95 -9.59
CA LYS A 74 -0.61 -2.50 -10.93
C LYS A 74 0.76 -1.80 -10.91
N THR A 75 1.84 -2.58 -10.74
CA THR A 75 3.21 -2.07 -10.55
C THR A 75 3.65 -1.13 -11.67
N GLY A 76 3.37 -1.47 -12.95
CA GLY A 76 3.72 -0.61 -14.08
C GLY A 76 3.01 0.73 -14.03
N PHE A 77 1.73 0.75 -13.67
CA PHE A 77 0.95 1.97 -13.55
C PHE A 77 1.34 2.80 -12.31
N VAL A 78 1.69 2.13 -11.20
CA VAL A 78 2.27 2.77 -10.00
C VAL A 78 3.55 3.53 -10.36
N GLY A 79 4.49 2.89 -11.09
CA GLY A 79 5.70 3.53 -11.57
C GLY A 79 5.39 4.75 -12.45
N TYR A 80 4.48 4.60 -13.41
CA TYR A 80 4.05 5.71 -14.27
C TYR A 80 3.52 6.90 -13.46
N LEU A 81 2.66 6.67 -12.45
CA LEU A 81 2.11 7.73 -11.61
C LEU A 81 3.20 8.44 -10.78
N ILE A 82 4.14 7.68 -10.22
CA ILE A 82 5.28 8.20 -9.46
C ILE A 82 6.16 9.09 -10.34
N ASP A 83 6.52 8.61 -11.54
CA ASP A 83 7.35 9.33 -12.50
C ASP A 83 6.71 10.65 -12.97
N ASN A 84 5.37 10.72 -12.95
CA ASN A 84 4.61 11.92 -13.28
C ASN A 84 4.26 12.78 -12.05
N GLY A 85 4.87 12.51 -10.88
CA GLY A 85 4.82 13.38 -9.72
C GLY A 85 3.65 13.15 -8.76
N ALA A 86 3.01 11.97 -8.81
CA ALA A 86 2.00 11.60 -7.82
C ALA A 86 2.58 11.59 -6.40
N LYS A 87 1.83 12.12 -5.43
CA LYS A 87 2.26 12.18 -4.02
C LYS A 87 2.13 10.83 -3.35
N VAL A 88 3.26 10.19 -3.06
CA VAL A 88 3.32 8.82 -2.53
C VAL A 88 2.70 8.69 -1.12
N ASP A 89 2.80 9.72 -0.29
CA ASP A 89 2.31 9.72 1.11
C ASP A 89 0.98 10.46 1.29
N LYS A 90 0.23 10.72 0.20
CA LYS A 90 -1.10 11.30 0.32
C LYS A 90 -2.00 10.31 1.09
N ARG A 91 -2.88 10.84 1.95
CA ARG A 91 -3.73 10.03 2.84
C ARG A 91 -5.19 10.05 2.35
N TYR A 92 -5.85 8.88 2.37
CA TYR A 92 -7.31 8.81 2.22
C TYR A 92 -8.02 9.05 3.57
N TYR A 93 -9.34 9.08 3.60
CA TYR A 93 -10.10 9.51 4.78
C TYR A 93 -9.85 8.70 6.04
N GLN A 94 -9.49 7.42 5.93
CA GLN A 94 -9.08 6.59 7.08
C GLN A 94 -7.60 6.73 7.45
N GLY A 95 -6.90 7.70 6.86
CA GLY A 95 -5.54 8.06 7.20
C GLY A 95 -4.45 7.20 6.58
N GLY A 96 -4.79 6.14 5.86
CA GLY A 96 -3.84 5.29 5.17
C GLY A 96 -3.32 5.91 3.87
N THR A 97 -2.25 5.34 3.32
CA THR A 97 -1.57 5.76 2.08
C THR A 97 -1.63 4.65 1.02
N ALA A 98 -1.05 4.88 -0.17
CA ALA A 98 -0.88 3.86 -1.19
C ALA A 98 -0.15 2.61 -0.67
N MET A 99 0.84 2.78 0.23
CA MET A 99 1.56 1.67 0.85
C MET A 99 0.67 0.79 1.73
N HIS A 100 -0.29 1.37 2.48
CA HIS A 100 -1.28 0.58 3.23
C HIS A 100 -2.15 -0.26 2.31
N ARG A 101 -2.54 0.29 1.14
CA ARG A 101 -3.34 -0.41 0.14
C ARG A 101 -2.56 -1.57 -0.49
N ALA A 102 -1.29 -1.34 -0.84
CA ALA A 102 -0.39 -2.38 -1.32
C ALA A 102 -0.13 -3.47 -0.27
N ALA A 103 0.05 -3.05 1.00
CA ALA A 103 0.23 -3.96 2.13
C ALA A 103 -0.99 -4.85 2.38
N LEU A 104 -2.20 -4.32 2.20
CA LEU A 104 -3.44 -5.09 2.31
C LEU A 104 -3.52 -6.19 1.23
N GLY A 105 -3.11 -5.88 0.00
CA GLY A 105 -3.13 -6.80 -1.13
C GLY A 105 -1.93 -7.75 -1.24
N GLY A 106 -0.87 -7.53 -0.46
CA GLY A 106 0.34 -8.37 -0.52
C GLY A 106 1.27 -8.07 -1.71
N TYR A 107 1.18 -6.89 -2.30
CA TYR A 107 1.89 -6.54 -3.53
C TYR A 107 3.32 -6.03 -3.24
N THR A 108 4.28 -6.95 -3.15
CA THR A 108 5.68 -6.67 -2.80
C THR A 108 6.33 -5.68 -3.76
N ASP A 109 6.13 -5.86 -5.08
CA ASP A 109 6.75 -5.00 -6.10
C ASP A 109 6.23 -3.56 -6.02
N VAL A 110 4.94 -3.38 -5.75
CA VAL A 110 4.34 -2.06 -5.52
C VAL A 110 4.93 -1.41 -4.27
N ILE A 111 5.07 -2.18 -3.18
CA ILE A 111 5.68 -1.69 -1.95
C ILE A 111 7.12 -1.24 -2.19
N SER A 112 7.91 -2.04 -2.91
CA SER A 112 9.29 -1.68 -3.26
C SER A 112 9.33 -0.38 -4.07
N SER A 113 8.49 -0.25 -5.11
CA SER A 113 8.40 0.97 -5.92
C SER A 113 8.03 2.21 -5.10
N LEU A 114 7.08 2.07 -4.16
CA LEU A 114 6.69 3.17 -3.27
C LEU A 114 7.83 3.58 -2.32
N ILE A 115 8.56 2.61 -1.75
CA ILE A 115 9.72 2.89 -0.87
C ILE A 115 10.83 3.57 -1.67
N ASP A 116 11.15 3.08 -2.87
CA ASP A 116 12.16 3.67 -3.75
C ASP A 116 11.80 5.10 -4.16
N ALA A 117 10.52 5.42 -4.24
CA ALA A 117 9.99 6.77 -4.43
C ALA A 117 9.95 7.64 -3.15
N GLY A 118 10.46 7.14 -2.03
CA GLY A 118 10.56 7.87 -0.77
C GLY A 118 9.32 7.82 0.13
N ALA A 119 8.40 6.88 -0.09
CA ALA A 119 7.25 6.71 0.79
C ALA A 119 7.69 6.36 2.23
N ASN A 120 7.01 6.95 3.22
CA ASN A 120 7.28 6.66 4.62
C ASN A 120 6.76 5.28 5.03
N VAL A 121 7.68 4.32 5.20
CA VAL A 121 7.40 2.93 5.57
C VAL A 121 6.68 2.79 6.92
N ASN A 122 6.84 3.78 7.81
CA ASN A 122 6.29 3.79 9.17
C ASN A 122 5.04 4.67 9.34
N MET A 123 4.45 5.18 8.24
CA MET A 123 3.26 6.02 8.31
C MET A 123 2.11 5.22 8.93
N PRO A 124 1.49 5.70 10.06
CA PRO A 124 0.30 5.05 10.61
C PRO A 124 -0.98 5.59 9.97
N ASP A 125 -2.01 4.74 9.86
CA ASP A 125 -3.39 5.17 9.60
C ASP A 125 -4.07 5.73 10.87
N LEU A 126 -5.39 6.00 10.84
CA LEU A 126 -6.13 6.53 12.00
C LEU A 126 -6.25 5.53 13.16
N ASP A 127 -6.14 4.24 12.89
CA ASP A 127 -6.09 3.18 13.92
C ASP A 127 -4.66 2.97 14.47
N GLY A 128 -3.69 3.76 13.99
CA GLY A 128 -2.28 3.60 14.30
C GLY A 128 -1.65 2.38 13.61
N MET A 129 -2.31 1.78 12.62
CA MET A 129 -1.78 0.63 11.89
C MET A 129 -0.74 1.11 10.88
N THR A 130 0.47 0.55 10.97
CA THR A 130 1.51 0.74 9.94
C THR A 130 1.38 -0.31 8.83
N PRO A 131 1.99 -0.10 7.65
CA PRO A 131 2.04 -1.12 6.59
C PRO A 131 2.56 -2.48 7.09
N LEU A 132 3.56 -2.50 7.98
CA LEU A 132 4.07 -3.72 8.61
C LEU A 132 3.00 -4.46 9.44
N MET A 133 2.21 -3.72 10.21
CA MET A 133 1.11 -4.30 10.99
C MET A 133 0.01 -4.88 10.11
N ILE A 134 -0.30 -4.21 8.99
CA ILE A 134 -1.27 -4.71 8.01
C ILE A 134 -0.75 -5.99 7.36
N ALA A 135 0.52 -6.03 6.97
CA ALA A 135 1.17 -7.21 6.44
C ALA A 135 1.12 -8.39 7.43
N ALA A 136 1.46 -8.14 8.70
CA ALA A 136 1.41 -9.13 9.76
C ALA A 136 -0.02 -9.64 10.02
N LYS A 137 -1.03 -8.77 9.92
CA LYS A 137 -2.45 -9.11 10.08
C LYS A 137 -2.96 -10.04 8.98
N ASN A 138 -2.47 -9.86 7.76
CA ASN A 138 -2.92 -10.62 6.58
C ASN A 138 -2.01 -11.81 6.24
N GLY A 139 -0.97 -12.05 7.02
CA GLY A 139 -0.09 -13.19 6.80
C GLY A 139 0.84 -13.05 5.59
N HIS A 140 1.11 -11.83 5.15
CA HIS A 140 1.91 -11.60 3.95
C HIS A 140 3.41 -11.71 4.23
N ARG A 141 4.12 -12.48 3.40
CA ARG A 141 5.58 -12.72 3.53
C ARG A 141 6.44 -11.48 3.31
N PHE A 142 5.94 -10.46 2.64
CA PHE A 142 6.69 -9.21 2.44
C PHE A 142 6.91 -8.39 3.73
N THR A 143 6.44 -8.86 4.90
CA THR A 143 6.89 -8.33 6.21
C THR A 143 8.39 -8.25 6.29
N VAL A 144 9.11 -9.24 5.71
CA VAL A 144 10.57 -9.28 5.61
C VAL A 144 11.11 -8.06 4.88
N GLU A 145 10.55 -7.75 3.70
CA GLU A 145 10.99 -6.60 2.91
C GLU A 145 10.74 -5.27 3.64
N LEU A 146 9.58 -5.10 4.26
CA LEU A 146 9.30 -3.90 5.05
C LEU A 146 10.30 -3.69 6.19
N VAL A 147 10.68 -4.77 6.91
CA VAL A 147 11.67 -4.68 7.98
C VAL A 147 13.05 -4.34 7.43
N ARG A 148 13.49 -4.99 6.35
CA ARG A 148 14.76 -4.68 5.66
C ARG A 148 14.82 -3.22 5.19
N ARG A 149 13.70 -2.64 4.84
CA ARG A 149 13.56 -1.24 4.39
C ARG A 149 13.31 -0.26 5.53
N GLY A 150 13.48 -0.68 6.80
CA GLY A 150 13.46 0.19 7.98
C GLY A 150 12.09 0.37 8.63
N ALA A 151 11.17 -0.58 8.43
CA ALA A 151 9.93 -0.58 9.20
C ALA A 151 10.22 -0.82 10.69
N ASP A 152 9.61 0.01 11.55
CA ASP A 152 9.73 -0.13 13.00
C ASP A 152 8.90 -1.31 13.51
N VAL A 153 9.57 -2.40 13.87
CA VAL A 153 8.95 -3.64 14.38
C VAL A 153 8.25 -3.44 15.73
N ASN A 154 8.60 -2.38 16.47
CA ASN A 154 8.08 -2.07 17.79
C ASN A 154 7.07 -0.92 17.81
N PHE A 155 6.70 -0.39 16.66
CA PHE A 155 5.64 0.61 16.56
C PHE A 155 4.36 0.05 17.21
N ARG A 156 3.59 0.92 17.90
CA ARG A 156 2.35 0.51 18.57
C ARG A 156 1.15 1.24 17.97
N ASN A 157 0.12 0.48 17.63
CA ASN A 157 -1.15 1.03 17.20
C ASN A 157 -1.93 1.67 18.37
N VAL A 158 -3.12 2.23 18.11
CA VAL A 158 -3.97 2.85 19.14
C VAL A 158 -4.39 1.89 20.26
N LYS A 159 -4.32 0.56 20.04
CA LYS A 159 -4.59 -0.47 21.05
C LYS A 159 -3.33 -0.89 21.82
N GLY A 160 -2.18 -0.26 21.50
CA GLY A 160 -0.88 -0.62 22.04
C GLY A 160 -0.34 -1.96 21.52
N GLU A 161 -0.91 -2.51 20.42
CA GLU A 161 -0.45 -3.75 19.78
C GLU A 161 0.70 -3.45 18.83
N THR A 162 1.72 -4.32 18.82
CA THR A 162 2.82 -4.31 17.83
C THR A 162 2.48 -5.24 16.65
N ALA A 163 3.31 -5.22 15.60
CA ALA A 163 3.18 -6.17 14.49
C ALA A 163 3.31 -7.63 14.98
N LEU A 164 4.15 -7.89 15.97
CA LEU A 164 4.31 -9.20 16.60
C LEU A 164 3.03 -9.64 17.33
N ASP A 165 2.40 -8.74 18.12
CA ASP A 165 1.13 -9.04 18.80
C ASP A 165 0.04 -9.43 17.80
N ILE A 166 -0.01 -8.70 16.69
CA ILE A 166 -0.97 -8.93 15.62
C ILE A 166 -0.69 -10.30 14.95
N ALA A 167 0.56 -10.61 14.58
CA ALA A 167 0.92 -11.89 14.00
C ALA A 167 0.55 -13.08 14.91
N ASN A 168 0.79 -12.96 16.22
CA ASN A 168 0.40 -13.97 17.21
C ASN A 168 -1.12 -14.12 17.32
N LYS A 169 -1.86 -13.03 17.34
CA LYS A 169 -3.33 -13.00 17.40
C LYS A 169 -3.96 -13.72 16.22
N TYR A 170 -3.42 -13.53 15.02
CA TYR A 170 -3.90 -14.17 13.79
C TYR A 170 -3.22 -15.51 13.51
N ARG A 171 -2.34 -15.98 14.41
CA ARG A 171 -1.66 -17.29 14.38
C ARG A 171 -0.68 -17.47 13.21
N TYR A 172 -0.14 -16.40 12.69
CA TYR A 172 0.92 -16.43 11.67
C TYR A 172 2.29 -16.66 12.34
N LYS A 173 2.56 -17.94 12.69
CA LYS A 173 3.72 -18.34 13.49
C LYS A 173 5.06 -17.95 12.85
N GLU A 174 5.17 -18.08 11.53
CA GLU A 174 6.41 -17.75 10.81
C GLU A 174 6.71 -16.27 10.86
N ILE A 175 5.69 -15.43 10.61
CA ILE A 175 5.82 -13.97 10.72
C ILE A 175 6.14 -13.58 12.16
N ALA A 176 5.48 -14.18 13.14
CA ALA A 176 5.74 -13.89 14.56
C ALA A 176 7.20 -14.24 14.92
N ARG A 177 7.69 -15.42 14.49
CA ARG A 177 9.08 -15.83 14.72
C ARG A 177 10.07 -14.88 14.04
N PHE A 178 9.82 -14.51 12.79
CA PHE A 178 10.64 -13.54 12.08
C PHE A 178 10.69 -12.20 12.83
N LEU A 179 9.53 -11.62 13.19
CA LEU A 179 9.46 -10.36 13.92
C LEU A 179 10.17 -10.42 15.28
N GLN A 180 10.12 -11.56 15.99
CA GLN A 180 10.87 -11.77 17.24
C GLN A 180 12.37 -11.73 17.00
N ASN A 181 12.86 -12.39 15.94
CA ASN A 181 14.28 -12.40 15.59
C ASN A 181 14.79 -10.99 15.22
N GLU A 182 13.94 -10.17 14.61
CA GLU A 182 14.22 -8.76 14.30
C GLU A 182 14.04 -7.81 15.51
N GLY A 183 13.95 -8.35 16.73
CA GLY A 183 13.83 -7.56 17.96
C GLY A 183 12.41 -7.08 18.27
N GLY A 184 11.40 -7.66 17.66
CA GLY A 184 10.01 -7.37 17.96
C GLY A 184 9.64 -7.73 19.40
N ARG A 185 8.96 -6.81 20.08
CA ARG A 185 8.50 -6.99 21.48
C ARG A 185 6.99 -7.10 21.51
N SER A 186 6.48 -8.14 22.14
CA SER A 186 5.05 -8.31 22.41
C SER A 186 4.59 -7.39 23.55
N LYS A 187 3.30 -7.04 23.56
CA LYS A 187 2.66 -6.43 24.71
C LYS A 187 2.52 -7.51 25.77
N SER A 188 3.41 -7.53 26.77
CA SER A 188 3.27 -8.46 27.90
C SER A 188 1.94 -8.21 28.62
N PRO A 189 1.12 -9.22 28.86
CA PRO A 189 0.12 -9.14 29.89
C PRO A 189 0.87 -9.14 31.22
N ASP A 190 1.03 -8.02 31.87
CA ASP A 190 1.71 -7.86 33.16
C ASP A 190 3.25 -7.77 33.09
N SER A 191 3.77 -6.56 32.92
CA SER A 191 5.17 -6.28 33.20
C SER A 191 5.36 -6.00 34.70
N GLY A 192 5.35 -7.05 35.48
CA GLY A 192 5.75 -7.03 36.87
C GLY A 192 6.99 -7.87 37.16
N LYS A 193 7.82 -8.21 36.15
CA LYS A 193 9.15 -8.81 36.37
C LYS A 193 10.07 -8.48 35.20
N GLU A 194 11.05 -7.65 35.47
CA GLU A 194 12.25 -7.55 34.66
C GLU A 194 12.91 -8.92 34.57
N ALA A 195 12.94 -9.50 33.37
CA ALA A 195 13.76 -10.67 33.11
C ALA A 195 15.13 -10.15 32.65
N SER A 196 16.10 -10.35 33.51
CA SER A 196 17.52 -10.18 33.26
C SER A 196 17.98 -10.85 31.98
N ASP A 197 18.72 -10.07 31.23
CA ASP A 197 19.77 -10.41 30.28
C ASP A 197 20.11 -11.91 30.16
N GLY A 198 19.78 -12.48 29.02
CA GLY A 198 20.20 -13.82 28.62
C GLY A 198 20.52 -13.83 27.14
N GLY A 199 21.81 -13.82 26.88
CA GLY A 199 22.53 -13.78 25.59
C GLY A 199 21.80 -14.31 24.37
N ASN A 200 21.72 -13.46 23.40
CA ASN A 200 21.39 -13.78 22.02
C ASN A 200 22.43 -14.75 21.43
N GLN A 201 22.16 -16.05 21.48
CA GLN A 201 22.81 -16.99 20.58
C GLN A 201 21.99 -17.01 19.28
N GLY A 202 22.45 -16.24 18.31
CA GLY A 202 21.90 -16.24 16.97
C GLY A 202 21.91 -17.65 16.40
N LEU A 203 20.75 -18.27 16.33
CA LEU A 203 20.50 -19.36 15.41
C LEU A 203 20.49 -18.75 14.02
N GLY A 204 21.59 -18.93 13.29
CA GLY A 204 21.70 -18.56 11.89
C GLY A 204 20.64 -19.31 11.09
N LEU A 205 19.55 -18.66 10.85
CA LEU A 205 18.61 -19.06 9.81
C LEU A 205 19.00 -18.27 8.58
N ASP A 206 19.64 -18.94 7.63
CA ASP A 206 19.92 -18.40 6.33
C ASP A 206 18.60 -17.97 5.69
N ILE A 207 18.49 -16.67 5.44
CA ILE A 207 17.30 -16.07 4.84
C ILE A 207 17.12 -16.53 3.40
N ASP A 208 18.18 -17.08 2.80
CA ASP A 208 18.19 -17.64 1.45
C ASP A 208 17.38 -18.95 1.33
N ASP A 209 17.16 -19.65 2.45
CA ASP A 209 16.33 -20.86 2.51
C ASP A 209 14.82 -20.57 2.31
N TRP A 210 14.43 -19.29 2.33
CA TRP A 210 13.05 -18.89 2.12
C TRP A 210 12.67 -18.80 0.64
N ASN A 211 13.66 -18.75 -0.25
CA ASN A 211 13.42 -18.64 -1.69
C ASN A 211 13.21 -19.98 -2.41
N ASP A 212 13.63 -21.10 -1.81
CA ASP A 212 13.71 -22.40 -2.50
C ASP A 212 12.73 -23.46 -2.01
N THR A 213 11.92 -23.19 -0.99
CA THR A 213 10.85 -24.12 -0.61
C THR A 213 9.54 -23.71 -1.27
N GLU A 214 9.15 -24.45 -2.30
CA GLU A 214 7.77 -24.59 -2.75
C GLU A 214 6.92 -25.05 -1.55
N PHE A 215 6.39 -24.10 -0.79
CA PHE A 215 5.35 -24.39 0.18
C PHE A 215 4.02 -24.42 -0.57
N ASP A 216 3.55 -25.63 -0.80
CA ASP A 216 2.19 -25.92 -1.25
C ASP A 216 1.17 -25.36 -0.23
N TRP A 217 0.60 -24.24 -0.55
CA TRP A 217 -0.58 -23.72 0.12
C TRP A 217 -1.79 -24.43 -0.47
N GLY A 218 -2.06 -25.65 -0.01
CA GLY A 218 -3.32 -26.33 -0.34
C GLY A 218 -4.52 -25.41 -0.10
N LEU A 219 -5.20 -25.06 -1.20
CA LEU A 219 -6.53 -24.46 -1.22
C LEU A 219 -7.57 -25.43 -0.70
#